data_522d8b6a1b730e2055243a71a020544b
#
_entry.id   522d8b6a1b730e2055243a71a020544b
#
_cell.length_a   1.000
_cell.length_b   1.000
_cell.length_c   1.000
_cell.angle_alpha   90.00
_cell.angle_beta   90.00
_cell.angle_gamma   90.00
#
_symmetry.space_group_name_H-M   'P 1'
#
loop_
_entity.id
_entity.type
_entity.pdbx_description
1 polymer ?
#
loop_
_entity_poly.entity_id
_entity_poly.type
_entity_poly.pdbx_seq_one_letter_code
_entity_poly.pdbx_strand_id
1 'polypeptide(L)'
;MQNMMKQAQKLQKQMEKNQAELAATTFTGKSAQDLVVAELTGDKKVVNITFADAVVDPDDVETLQDMTVQALNDALGQIDEATKKSMGAFAGKLPF
;
A
#
# COMPACT_ATOMS: atom_id res chain seq x y z
N MET A 1 32.72 18.53 7.33
CA MET A 1 32.49 17.09 7.56
C MET A 1 31.39 16.83 8.56
N GLN A 2 31.37 17.49 9.72
CA GLN A 2 30.34 17.27 10.74
C GLN A 2 28.94 17.61 10.23
N ASN A 3 28.82 18.64 9.38
CA ASN A 3 27.49 19.02 8.83
C ASN A 3 26.93 17.98 7.87
N MET A 4 27.81 17.32 7.11
CA MET A 4 27.35 16.26 6.17
C MET A 4 26.85 15.04 6.93
N MET A 5 27.51 14.67 8.01
CA MET A 5 27.05 13.55 8.84
C MET A 5 25.71 13.84 9.50
N LYS A 6 25.52 15.06 9.98
CA LYS A 6 24.24 15.47 10.58
C LYS A 6 23.12 15.46 9.56
N GLN A 7 23.37 15.93 8.34
CA GLN A 7 22.40 15.91 7.27
C GLN A 7 22.04 14.47 6.86
N ALA A 8 23.03 13.59 6.77
CA ALA A 8 22.80 12.19 6.47
C ALA A 8 21.97 11.51 7.54
N GLN A 9 22.25 11.81 8.82
CA GLN A 9 21.47 11.25 9.93
C GLN A 9 20.04 11.76 9.94
N LYS A 10 19.83 13.06 9.66
CA LYS A 10 18.49 13.62 9.55
C LYS A 10 17.68 12.98 8.42
N LEU A 11 18.33 12.81 7.27
CA LEU A 11 17.70 12.20 6.10
C LEU A 11 17.31 10.75 6.40
N GLN A 12 18.21 10.01 7.04
CA GLN A 12 17.95 8.63 7.42
C GLN A 12 16.78 8.54 8.38
N LYS A 13 16.70 9.42 9.38
CA LYS A 13 15.58 9.45 10.34
C LYS A 13 14.26 9.78 9.64
N GLN A 14 14.28 10.71 8.68
CA GLN A 14 13.09 11.04 7.90
C GLN A 14 12.63 9.86 7.06
N MET A 15 13.57 9.14 6.45
CA MET A 15 13.24 7.95 5.66
C MET A 15 12.61 6.88 6.53
N GLU A 16 13.19 6.61 7.70
CA GLU A 16 12.66 5.64 8.64
C GLU A 16 11.25 6.03 9.11
N LYS A 17 11.05 7.31 9.43
CA LYS A 17 9.75 7.83 9.84
C LYS A 17 8.72 7.69 8.73
N ASN A 18 9.10 8.06 7.50
CA ASN A 18 8.19 7.97 6.36
C ASN A 18 7.84 6.52 6.05
N GLN A 19 8.80 5.61 6.14
CA GLN A 19 8.54 4.19 5.96
C GLN A 19 7.62 3.64 7.05
N ALA A 20 7.81 4.06 8.29
CA ALA A 20 6.95 3.64 9.40
C ALA A 20 5.53 4.18 9.22
N GLU A 21 5.37 5.42 8.80
CA GLU A 21 4.07 6.02 8.51
C GLU A 21 3.38 5.31 7.36
N LEU A 22 4.13 5.01 6.29
CA LEU A 22 3.60 4.26 5.14
C LEU A 22 3.15 2.87 5.55
N ALA A 23 3.97 2.16 6.34
CA ALA A 23 3.65 0.82 6.81
C ALA A 23 2.39 0.81 7.69
N ALA A 24 2.12 1.89 8.42
CA ALA A 24 0.95 2.03 9.28
C ALA A 24 -0.28 2.55 8.54
N THR A 25 -0.12 3.06 7.33
CA THR A 25 -1.22 3.60 6.53
C THR A 25 -2.05 2.46 5.96
N THR A 26 -3.37 2.59 6.05
CA THR A 26 -4.30 1.61 5.46
C THR A 26 -4.68 2.05 4.05
N PHE A 27 -4.55 1.12 3.12
CA PHE A 27 -4.93 1.32 1.72
C PHE A 27 -6.15 0.46 1.42
N THR A 28 -7.12 1.05 0.73
CA THR A 28 -8.36 0.37 0.39
C THR A 28 -8.37 0.05 -1.11
N GLY A 29 -8.41 -1.23 -1.43
CA GLY A 29 -8.53 -1.71 -2.80
C GLY A 29 -9.94 -2.23 -3.05
N LYS A 30 -10.42 -2.03 -4.26
CA LYS A 30 -11.80 -2.38 -4.62
C LYS A 30 -11.84 -3.13 -5.94
N SER A 31 -12.72 -4.10 -6.00
CA SER A 31 -13.05 -4.76 -7.26
C SER A 31 -14.02 -3.91 -8.09
N ALA A 32 -14.33 -4.36 -9.29
CA ALA A 32 -15.41 -3.77 -10.09
C ALA A 32 -16.70 -3.71 -9.26
N GLN A 33 -17.41 -2.58 -9.35
CA GLN A 33 -18.66 -2.32 -8.66
C GLN A 33 -18.58 -2.43 -7.13
N ASP A 34 -17.37 -2.35 -6.58
CA ASP A 34 -17.13 -2.45 -5.13
C ASP A 34 -17.67 -3.74 -4.50
N LEU A 35 -17.70 -4.82 -5.29
CA LEU A 35 -18.22 -6.11 -4.83
C LEU A 35 -17.31 -6.76 -3.79
N VAL A 36 -16.01 -6.54 -3.89
CA VAL A 36 -15.03 -6.94 -2.87
C VAL A 36 -14.18 -5.72 -2.53
N VAL A 37 -14.00 -5.48 -1.25
CA VAL A 37 -13.16 -4.37 -0.74
C VAL A 37 -12.09 -4.98 0.17
N ALA A 38 -10.83 -4.74 -0.16
CA ALA A 38 -9.70 -5.22 0.63
C ALA A 38 -8.99 -4.04 1.28
N GLU A 39 -8.65 -4.18 2.56
CA GLU A 39 -7.88 -3.18 3.30
C GLU A 39 -6.54 -3.77 3.67
N LEU A 40 -5.46 -3.14 3.20
CA LEU A 40 -4.09 -3.56 3.45
C LEU A 40 -3.30 -2.40 4.04
N THR A 41 -2.33 -2.73 4.90
CA THR A 41 -1.37 -1.72 5.37
C THR A 41 -0.24 -1.58 4.35
N GLY A 42 0.52 -0.47 4.48
CA GLY A 42 1.63 -0.20 3.56
C GLY A 42 2.73 -1.24 3.59
N ASP A 43 2.81 -2.06 4.65
CA ASP A 43 3.72 -3.20 4.73
C ASP A 43 3.13 -4.47 4.13
N LYS A 44 2.04 -4.33 3.36
CA LYS A 44 1.39 -5.41 2.60
C LYS A 44 0.73 -6.47 3.47
N LYS A 45 0.27 -6.08 4.65
CA LYS A 45 -0.53 -6.96 5.49
C LYS A 45 -2.00 -6.72 5.24
N VAL A 46 -2.75 -7.79 5.05
CA VAL A 46 -4.21 -7.72 4.88
C VAL A 46 -4.84 -7.52 6.25
N VAL A 47 -5.57 -6.42 6.38
CA VAL A 47 -6.26 -6.08 7.63
C VAL A 47 -7.68 -6.60 7.62
N ASN A 48 -8.37 -6.46 6.48
CA ASN A 48 -9.76 -6.85 6.36
C ASN A 48 -10.12 -7.06 4.90
N ILE A 49 -11.08 -7.95 4.65
CA ILE A 49 -11.70 -8.12 3.34
C ILE A 49 -13.20 -8.17 3.56
N THR A 50 -13.93 -7.36 2.80
CA THR A 50 -15.39 -7.29 2.85
C THR A 50 -15.96 -7.76 1.53
N PHE A 51 -16.95 -8.64 1.57
CA PHE A 51 -17.64 -9.16 0.40
C PHE A 51 -19.07 -8.65 0.38
N ALA A 52 -19.52 -8.14 -0.77
CA ALA A 52 -20.91 -7.85 -0.96
C ALA A 52 -21.71 -9.16 -1.04
N ASP A 53 -22.96 -9.15 -0.58
CA ASP A 53 -23.79 -10.34 -0.59
C ASP A 53 -23.94 -10.94 -2.00
N ALA A 54 -23.94 -10.07 -3.02
CA ALA A 54 -24.11 -10.48 -4.40
C ALA A 54 -22.99 -11.39 -4.92
N VAL A 55 -21.79 -11.34 -4.36
CA VAL A 55 -20.67 -12.19 -4.80
C VAL A 55 -20.53 -13.46 -3.96
N VAL A 56 -21.26 -13.56 -2.85
CA VAL A 56 -21.23 -14.75 -2.00
C VAL A 56 -22.28 -15.73 -2.51
N ASP A 57 -21.98 -16.38 -3.62
CA ASP A 57 -22.86 -17.31 -4.32
C ASP A 57 -22.13 -18.64 -4.51
N PRO A 58 -22.59 -19.72 -3.86
CA PRO A 58 -21.92 -21.01 -3.98
C PRO A 58 -21.96 -21.59 -5.40
N ASP A 59 -22.85 -21.08 -6.25
CA ASP A 59 -22.95 -21.52 -7.64
C ASP A 59 -22.03 -20.72 -8.57
N ASP A 60 -21.39 -19.65 -8.06
CA ASP A 60 -20.47 -18.81 -8.86
C ASP A 60 -19.25 -18.40 -8.03
N VAL A 61 -18.50 -19.37 -7.60
CA VAL A 61 -17.26 -19.15 -6.81
C VAL A 61 -16.21 -18.44 -7.64
N GLU A 62 -16.20 -18.63 -8.95
CA GLU A 62 -15.22 -18.04 -9.85
C GLU A 62 -15.29 -16.51 -9.85
N THR A 63 -16.49 -15.94 -9.86
CA THR A 63 -16.67 -14.49 -9.74
C THR A 63 -16.09 -13.97 -8.40
N LEU A 64 -16.37 -14.67 -7.32
CA LEU A 64 -15.82 -14.31 -6.00
C LEU A 64 -14.30 -14.30 -6.01
N GLN A 65 -13.69 -15.31 -6.62
CA GLN A 65 -12.23 -15.41 -6.74
C GLN A 65 -11.67 -14.24 -7.55
N ASP A 66 -12.25 -13.97 -8.72
CA ASP A 66 -11.78 -12.91 -9.61
C ASP A 66 -11.90 -11.53 -8.97
N MET A 67 -13.01 -11.25 -8.32
CA MET A 67 -13.24 -9.96 -7.65
C MET A 67 -12.30 -9.80 -6.45
N THR A 68 -12.00 -10.88 -5.73
CA THR A 68 -11.04 -10.85 -4.62
C THR A 68 -9.63 -10.52 -5.12
N VAL A 69 -9.22 -11.14 -6.22
CA VAL A 69 -7.91 -10.84 -6.85
C VAL A 69 -7.85 -9.38 -7.29
N GLN A 70 -8.92 -8.86 -7.90
CA GLN A 70 -8.97 -7.45 -8.32
C GLN A 70 -8.79 -6.50 -7.14
N ALA A 71 -9.52 -6.73 -6.05
CA ALA A 71 -9.47 -5.87 -4.88
C ALA A 71 -8.08 -5.88 -4.24
N LEU A 72 -7.47 -7.05 -4.09
CA LEU A 72 -6.13 -7.19 -3.52
C LEU A 72 -5.09 -6.52 -4.41
N ASN A 73 -5.15 -6.72 -5.71
CA ASN A 73 -4.21 -6.12 -6.65
C ASN A 73 -4.37 -4.60 -6.72
N ASP A 74 -5.58 -4.09 -6.60
CA ASP A 74 -5.82 -2.65 -6.52
C ASP A 74 -5.13 -2.04 -5.30
N ALA A 75 -5.30 -2.65 -4.13
CA ALA A 75 -4.65 -2.20 -2.91
C ALA A 75 -3.12 -2.28 -3.02
N LEU A 76 -2.60 -3.38 -3.55
CA LEU A 76 -1.15 -3.56 -3.73
C LEU A 76 -0.59 -2.54 -4.71
N GLY A 77 -1.32 -2.22 -5.78
CA GLY A 77 -0.92 -1.19 -6.74
C GLY A 77 -0.84 0.18 -6.10
N GLN A 78 -1.79 0.53 -5.23
CA GLN A 78 -1.76 1.79 -4.50
C GLN A 78 -0.56 1.86 -3.55
N ILE A 79 -0.24 0.75 -2.87
CA ILE A 79 0.92 0.67 -1.98
C ILE A 79 2.21 0.87 -2.77
N ASP A 80 2.33 0.21 -3.93
CA ASP A 80 3.52 0.34 -4.78
C ASP A 80 3.70 1.78 -5.26
N GLU A 81 2.63 2.45 -5.67
CA GLU A 81 2.69 3.85 -6.09
C GLU A 81 3.09 4.76 -4.93
N ALA A 82 2.50 4.56 -3.76
CA ALA A 82 2.84 5.35 -2.57
C ALA A 82 4.29 5.14 -2.17
N THR A 83 4.80 3.92 -2.26
CA THR A 83 6.20 3.59 -1.99
C THR A 83 7.13 4.30 -2.97
N LYS A 84 6.80 4.26 -4.25
CA LYS A 84 7.59 4.94 -5.28
C LYS A 84 7.64 6.44 -5.07
N LYS A 85 6.50 7.05 -4.74
CA LYS A 85 6.44 8.50 -4.45
C LYS A 85 7.27 8.86 -3.23
N SER A 86 7.20 8.05 -2.17
CA SER A 86 7.97 8.25 -0.96
C SER A 86 9.46 8.17 -1.23
N MET A 87 9.90 7.16 -1.98
CA MET A 87 11.32 7.00 -2.35
C MET A 87 11.76 8.08 -3.34
N GLY A 88 10.90 8.47 -4.29
CA GLY A 88 11.19 9.52 -5.26
C GLY A 88 11.43 10.86 -4.60
N ALA A 89 10.71 11.17 -3.53
CA ALA A 89 10.91 12.41 -2.78
C ALA A 89 12.31 12.47 -2.14
N PHE A 90 12.89 11.33 -1.79
CA PHE A 90 14.23 11.26 -1.22
C PHE A 90 15.32 11.17 -2.29
N ALA A 91 15.01 10.56 -3.43
CA ALA A 91 15.98 10.40 -4.51
C ALA A 91 16.51 11.75 -5.01
N GLY A 92 15.64 12.78 -5.07
CA GLY A 92 16.03 14.12 -5.47
C GLY A 92 16.82 14.90 -4.43
N LYS A 93 16.89 14.40 -3.19
CA LYS A 93 17.62 15.07 -2.09
C LYS A 93 18.91 14.39 -1.72
N LEU A 94 19.24 13.26 -2.35
CA LEU A 94 20.48 12.56 -2.10
C LEU A 94 21.63 13.33 -2.73
N PRO A 95 22.80 13.42 -2.05
CA PRO A 95 23.93 14.21 -2.54
C PRO A 95 24.74 13.54 -3.64
N PHE A 96 24.24 12.54 -4.27
CA PHE A 96 24.88 11.87 -5.42
C PHE A 96 23.98 11.68 -6.59
#